data_0a27e2dc1fc75c4b9bb52befd58653a8
#
_entry.id   0a27e2dc1fc75c4b9bb52befd58653a8
#
_cell.length_a   1.000
_cell.length_b   1.000
_cell.length_c   1.000
_cell.angle_alpha   90.00
_cell.angle_beta   90.00
_cell.angle_gamma   90.00
#
_symmetry.space_group_name_H-M   'P 1'
#
loop_
_entity.id
_entity.type
_entity.pdbx_description
1 polymer ?
#
loop_
_entity_poly.entity_id
_entity_poly.type
_entity_poly.pdbx_seq_one_letter_code
_entity_poly.pdbx_strand_id
1 'polypeptide(L)'
;MIDLRSDTVTKPTPAMRQVMAVAEVGDDVYGDDPAVNALEARTAEILGMEAAVFMSSGTMTNQVALRTHTEPADEIFLADNAHIYCDEAGGAAALSGVSCTPLSNERGVFNVAILEKAIRPRNLHYPQPKLVCVENTSNVGRGRIWPLETLAEVADYARSKGLKMHLDGARLWNAAVASGVPEAEIAQHFDSVSVCFSKGLGAPVGSALAGSQEFAERARRFRKQYGGGMRQAGIIAAGALYGLDHQRDRLADDHQNACALAEGLPGLTVFQLTWRAWKPIWCTLDWNAWTPVHW
;
A
#
# COMPACT_ATOMS: atom_id res chain seq x y z
N MET A 1 -12.01 -1.10 26.25
CA MET A 1 -11.26 -2.27 25.72
C MET A 1 -10.22 -1.75 24.75
N ILE A 2 -8.96 -2.11 24.92
CA ILE A 2 -7.86 -1.75 23.99
C ILE A 2 -7.84 -2.82 22.90
N ASP A 3 -7.94 -2.42 21.63
CA ASP A 3 -7.95 -3.32 20.48
C ASP A 3 -6.59 -3.21 19.77
N LEU A 4 -5.84 -4.30 19.75
CA LEU A 4 -4.49 -4.38 19.16
C LEU A 4 -4.45 -5.29 17.91
N ARG A 5 -5.59 -5.60 17.30
CA ARG A 5 -5.65 -6.54 16.16
C ARG A 5 -4.97 -6.00 14.91
N SER A 6 -5.16 -4.72 14.59
CA SER A 6 -4.67 -4.08 13.37
C SER A 6 -4.82 -2.57 13.46
N ASP A 7 -4.00 -1.80 12.73
CA ASP A 7 -4.19 -0.36 12.51
C ASP A 7 -5.44 -0.03 11.67
N THR A 8 -6.06 -1.03 11.06
CA THR A 8 -7.33 -0.89 10.34
C THR A 8 -8.54 -0.67 11.25
N VAL A 9 -8.40 -0.88 12.57
CA VAL A 9 -9.47 -0.60 13.57
C VAL A 9 -9.44 0.82 14.11
N THR A 10 -8.52 1.67 13.62
CA THR A 10 -8.45 3.10 13.96
C THR A 10 -9.77 3.78 13.61
N LYS A 11 -10.10 4.81 14.38
CA LYS A 11 -11.36 5.55 14.22
C LYS A 11 -11.05 7.03 13.93
N PRO A 12 -11.86 7.68 13.08
CA PRO A 12 -11.69 9.11 12.84
C PRO A 12 -11.87 9.92 14.12
N THR A 13 -10.97 10.88 14.32
CA THR A 13 -11.00 11.79 15.46
C THR A 13 -12.25 12.69 15.40
N PRO A 14 -12.66 13.32 16.52
CA PRO A 14 -13.75 14.31 16.49
C PRO A 14 -13.50 15.45 15.49
N ALA A 15 -12.26 15.97 15.40
CA ALA A 15 -11.90 17.01 14.45
C ALA A 15 -12.02 16.53 12.99
N MET A 16 -11.53 15.33 12.68
CA MET A 16 -11.70 14.72 11.35
C MET A 16 -13.19 14.55 10.99
N ARG A 17 -14.03 14.07 11.92
CA ARG A 17 -15.48 13.95 11.70
C ARG A 17 -16.14 15.29 11.43
N GLN A 18 -15.71 16.37 12.10
CA GLN A 18 -16.23 17.71 11.87
C GLN A 18 -15.89 18.21 10.47
N VAL A 19 -14.64 18.02 10.01
CA VAL A 19 -14.25 18.38 8.63
C VAL A 19 -15.07 17.61 7.60
N MET A 20 -15.28 16.31 7.81
CA MET A 20 -16.15 15.49 6.94
C MET A 20 -17.59 15.99 6.91
N ALA A 21 -18.13 16.41 8.05
CA ALA A 21 -19.53 16.87 8.15
C ALA A 21 -19.81 18.18 7.41
N VAL A 22 -18.81 19.04 7.24
CA VAL A 22 -18.92 20.34 6.58
C VAL A 22 -18.21 20.41 5.23
N ALA A 23 -17.76 19.26 4.72
CA ALA A 23 -17.02 19.18 3.45
C ALA A 23 -17.86 19.74 2.29
N GLU A 24 -17.26 20.61 1.50
CA GLU A 24 -17.81 20.99 0.21
C GLU A 24 -17.71 19.79 -0.75
N VAL A 25 -18.75 19.54 -1.51
CA VAL A 25 -18.85 18.36 -2.37
C VAL A 25 -19.32 18.71 -3.78
N GLY A 26 -18.93 17.90 -4.74
CA GLY A 26 -19.39 17.91 -6.12
C GLY A 26 -19.43 16.49 -6.68
N ASP A 27 -19.65 16.33 -7.97
CA ASP A 27 -19.65 14.99 -8.58
C ASP A 27 -18.22 14.60 -9.00
N ASP A 28 -17.61 13.63 -8.29
CA ASP A 28 -16.26 13.12 -8.57
C ASP A 28 -16.11 12.55 -10.00
N VAL A 29 -17.19 12.01 -10.58
CA VAL A 29 -17.14 11.47 -11.95
C VAL A 29 -16.98 12.59 -12.99
N TYR A 30 -17.48 13.78 -12.72
CA TYR A 30 -17.27 14.97 -13.55
C TYR A 30 -16.02 15.78 -13.15
N GLY A 31 -15.34 15.39 -12.07
CA GLY A 31 -14.19 16.12 -11.56
C GLY A 31 -14.55 17.38 -10.78
N ASP A 32 -15.81 17.51 -10.35
CA ASP A 32 -16.35 18.71 -9.71
C ASP A 32 -16.23 18.71 -8.17
N ASP A 33 -15.83 17.56 -7.56
CA ASP A 33 -15.71 17.45 -6.10
C ASP A 33 -14.44 18.10 -5.59
N PRO A 34 -14.51 19.24 -4.89
CA PRO A 34 -13.32 20.00 -4.50
C PRO A 34 -12.47 19.27 -3.45
N ALA A 35 -13.10 18.51 -2.55
CA ALA A 35 -12.37 17.78 -1.51
C ALA A 35 -11.62 16.55 -2.10
N VAL A 36 -12.21 15.86 -3.09
CA VAL A 36 -11.52 14.80 -3.83
C VAL A 36 -10.34 15.37 -4.61
N ASN A 37 -10.55 16.45 -5.35
CA ASN A 37 -9.51 17.10 -6.14
C ASN A 37 -8.34 17.56 -5.26
N ALA A 38 -8.62 18.16 -4.10
CA ALA A 38 -7.60 18.58 -3.14
C ALA A 38 -6.80 17.38 -2.58
N LEU A 39 -7.48 16.28 -2.22
CA LEU A 39 -6.83 15.06 -1.74
C LEU A 39 -5.91 14.44 -2.80
N GLU A 40 -6.39 14.34 -4.04
CA GLU A 40 -5.62 13.79 -5.16
C GLU A 40 -4.38 14.65 -5.44
N ALA A 41 -4.53 15.96 -5.53
CA ALA A 41 -3.43 16.90 -5.73
C ALA A 41 -2.40 16.82 -4.59
N ARG A 42 -2.87 16.82 -3.34
CA ARG A 42 -1.99 16.73 -2.17
C ARG A 42 -1.22 15.40 -2.11
N THR A 43 -1.89 14.29 -2.45
CA THR A 43 -1.25 12.98 -2.50
C THR A 43 -0.17 12.94 -3.58
N ALA A 44 -0.46 13.43 -4.77
CA ALA A 44 0.50 13.50 -5.86
C ALA A 44 1.73 14.36 -5.49
N GLU A 45 1.51 15.52 -4.88
CA GLU A 45 2.57 16.44 -4.39
C GLU A 45 3.51 15.73 -3.41
N ILE A 46 2.98 15.06 -2.38
CA ILE A 46 3.80 14.40 -1.36
C ILE A 46 4.60 13.24 -1.94
N LEU A 47 4.03 12.51 -2.89
CA LEU A 47 4.67 11.38 -3.55
C LEU A 47 5.61 11.80 -4.69
N GLY A 48 5.64 13.09 -5.08
CA GLY A 48 6.41 13.55 -6.24
C GLY A 48 5.91 12.96 -7.56
N MET A 49 4.62 12.62 -7.66
CA MET A 49 3.98 12.06 -8.84
C MET A 49 3.16 13.14 -9.59
N GLU A 50 2.86 12.91 -10.87
CA GLU A 50 2.13 13.89 -11.68
C GLU A 50 0.62 13.98 -11.31
N ALA A 51 0.03 12.84 -10.93
CA ALA A 51 -1.39 12.75 -10.60
C ALA A 51 -1.68 11.62 -9.62
N ALA A 52 -2.82 11.70 -8.92
CA ALA A 52 -3.37 10.63 -8.11
C ALA A 52 -4.86 10.44 -8.39
N VAL A 53 -5.39 9.26 -8.02
CA VAL A 53 -6.79 8.90 -8.17
C VAL A 53 -7.30 8.34 -6.86
N PHE A 54 -8.30 8.98 -6.26
CA PHE A 54 -8.94 8.53 -5.03
C PHE A 54 -9.81 7.29 -5.27
N MET A 55 -9.73 6.31 -4.38
CA MET A 55 -10.46 5.04 -4.43
C MET A 55 -10.90 4.61 -3.04
N SER A 56 -11.89 3.72 -2.98
CA SER A 56 -12.50 3.29 -1.72
C SER A 56 -11.58 2.45 -0.83
N SER A 57 -10.61 1.73 -1.41
CA SER A 57 -9.76 0.78 -0.66
C SER A 57 -8.39 0.56 -1.30
N GLY A 58 -7.42 0.08 -0.50
CA GLY A 58 -6.11 -0.35 -0.99
C GLY A 58 -6.19 -1.53 -1.97
N THR A 59 -7.09 -2.46 -1.73
CA THR A 59 -7.36 -3.55 -2.70
C THR A 59 -7.78 -2.98 -4.06
N MET A 60 -8.66 -1.98 -4.09
CA MET A 60 -9.07 -1.36 -5.35
C MET A 60 -7.90 -0.65 -6.03
N THR A 61 -7.06 0.10 -5.29
CA THR A 61 -5.89 0.77 -5.88
C THR A 61 -4.91 -0.23 -6.48
N ASN A 62 -4.62 -1.34 -5.79
CA ASN A 62 -3.76 -2.40 -6.29
C ASN A 62 -4.35 -3.06 -7.54
N GLN A 63 -5.62 -3.48 -7.52
CA GLN A 63 -6.25 -4.15 -8.65
C GLN A 63 -6.38 -3.23 -9.88
N VAL A 64 -6.65 -1.94 -9.67
CA VAL A 64 -6.63 -0.93 -10.74
C VAL A 64 -5.21 -0.73 -11.27
N ALA A 65 -4.19 -0.69 -10.41
CA ALA A 65 -2.79 -0.58 -10.84
C ALA A 65 -2.38 -1.77 -11.72
N LEU A 66 -2.66 -2.99 -11.27
CA LEU A 66 -2.39 -4.20 -12.05
C LEU A 66 -3.03 -4.11 -13.43
N ARG A 67 -4.33 -3.82 -13.49
CA ARG A 67 -5.07 -3.73 -14.78
C ARG A 67 -4.59 -2.59 -15.66
N THR A 68 -4.08 -1.51 -15.06
CA THR A 68 -3.55 -0.37 -15.83
C THR A 68 -2.19 -0.69 -16.46
N HIS A 69 -1.34 -1.45 -15.78
CA HIS A 69 -0.01 -1.83 -16.27
C HIS A 69 0.02 -3.06 -17.16
N THR A 70 -1.01 -3.90 -17.13
CA THR A 70 -0.99 -5.23 -17.75
C THR A 70 -2.20 -5.48 -18.64
N GLU A 71 -2.06 -6.48 -19.49
CA GLU A 71 -3.15 -7.10 -20.22
C GLU A 71 -3.35 -8.56 -19.77
N PRO A 72 -4.53 -9.18 -20.02
CA PRO A 72 -4.72 -10.60 -19.70
C PRO A 72 -3.61 -11.49 -20.28
N ALA A 73 -3.17 -12.47 -19.49
CA ALA A 73 -2.04 -13.37 -19.74
C ALA A 73 -0.65 -12.77 -19.59
N ASP A 74 -0.51 -11.50 -19.19
CA ASP A 74 0.78 -10.96 -18.75
C ASP A 74 1.22 -11.57 -17.40
N GLU A 75 2.50 -11.43 -17.07
CA GLU A 75 3.11 -11.93 -15.84
C GLU A 75 3.53 -10.79 -14.93
N ILE A 76 3.22 -10.94 -13.64
CA ILE A 76 3.66 -10.03 -12.59
C ILE A 76 4.51 -10.78 -11.56
N PHE A 77 5.51 -10.10 -10.99
CA PHE A 77 6.42 -10.62 -9.96
C PHE A 77 6.17 -9.91 -8.65
N LEU A 78 6.09 -10.64 -7.55
CA LEU A 78 5.84 -10.12 -6.21
C LEU A 78 6.34 -11.10 -5.14
N ALA A 79 6.55 -10.62 -3.91
CA ALA A 79 6.89 -11.52 -2.81
C ALA A 79 5.76 -12.56 -2.58
N ASP A 80 6.12 -13.78 -2.21
CA ASP A 80 5.16 -14.87 -1.99
C ASP A 80 4.18 -14.63 -0.82
N ASN A 81 4.49 -13.64 0.02
CA ASN A 81 3.68 -13.19 1.15
C ASN A 81 3.09 -11.77 0.94
N ALA A 82 3.14 -11.22 -0.28
CA ALA A 82 2.58 -9.90 -0.58
C ALA A 82 1.05 -9.90 -0.49
N HIS A 83 0.47 -8.79 0.01
CA HIS A 83 -0.98 -8.60 0.16
C HIS A 83 -1.74 -8.83 -1.16
N ILE A 84 -1.22 -8.29 -2.27
CA ILE A 84 -1.79 -8.48 -3.63
C ILE A 84 -1.95 -9.96 -3.97
N TYR A 85 -1.03 -10.81 -3.52
CA TYR A 85 -1.03 -12.25 -3.80
C TYR A 85 -1.91 -13.05 -2.85
N CYS A 86 -1.82 -12.75 -1.54
CA CYS A 86 -2.43 -13.56 -0.49
C CYS A 86 -3.82 -13.08 -0.05
N ASP A 87 -4.06 -11.74 0.01
CA ASP A 87 -5.13 -11.15 0.79
C ASP A 87 -6.15 -10.33 -0.04
N GLU A 88 -6.11 -10.43 -1.37
CA GLU A 88 -7.02 -9.71 -2.28
C GLU A 88 -7.99 -10.63 -3.04
N ALA A 89 -8.38 -11.73 -2.40
CA ALA A 89 -9.43 -12.65 -2.89
C ALA A 89 -9.19 -13.17 -4.33
N GLY A 90 -7.91 -13.33 -4.75
CA GLY A 90 -7.56 -13.75 -6.10
C GLY A 90 -7.81 -12.67 -7.17
N GLY A 91 -7.90 -11.40 -6.76
CA GLY A 91 -8.25 -10.26 -7.63
C GLY A 91 -7.33 -10.13 -8.84
N ALA A 92 -6.03 -10.37 -8.69
CA ALA A 92 -5.07 -10.28 -9.80
C ALA A 92 -5.45 -11.18 -10.98
N ALA A 93 -5.85 -12.41 -10.72
CA ALA A 93 -6.32 -13.34 -11.74
C ALA A 93 -7.74 -12.98 -12.22
N ALA A 94 -8.65 -12.67 -11.29
CA ALA A 94 -10.06 -12.45 -11.61
C ALA A 94 -10.33 -11.14 -12.38
N LEU A 95 -9.62 -10.06 -12.06
CA LEU A 95 -9.88 -8.72 -12.58
C LEU A 95 -8.89 -8.32 -13.67
N SER A 96 -7.64 -8.72 -13.58
CA SER A 96 -6.61 -8.38 -14.56
C SER A 96 -6.24 -9.55 -15.48
N GLY A 97 -6.58 -10.79 -15.11
CA GLY A 97 -6.25 -11.99 -15.89
C GLY A 97 -4.74 -12.28 -15.95
N VAL A 98 -3.97 -11.78 -15.00
CA VAL A 98 -2.51 -11.93 -14.98
C VAL A 98 -2.06 -13.22 -14.30
N SER A 99 -0.89 -13.70 -14.69
CA SER A 99 -0.17 -14.76 -14.00
C SER A 99 0.72 -14.15 -12.92
N CYS A 100 0.54 -14.58 -11.66
CA CYS A 100 1.42 -14.18 -10.57
C CYS A 100 2.57 -15.16 -10.42
N THR A 101 3.80 -14.64 -10.39
CA THR A 101 5.01 -15.41 -10.07
C THR A 101 5.52 -14.98 -8.70
N PRO A 102 5.23 -15.77 -7.65
CA PRO A 102 5.67 -15.45 -6.30
C PRO A 102 7.18 -15.65 -6.16
N LEU A 103 7.84 -14.66 -5.56
CA LEU A 103 9.27 -14.61 -5.34
C LEU A 103 9.60 -15.03 -3.90
N SER A 104 10.59 -15.89 -3.73
CA SER A 104 11.20 -16.14 -2.43
C SER A 104 11.75 -14.84 -1.86
N ASN A 105 11.56 -14.61 -0.58
CA ASN A 105 11.90 -13.33 0.05
C ASN A 105 12.30 -13.51 1.51
N GLU A 106 12.92 -12.47 2.08
CA GLU A 106 13.12 -12.34 3.51
C GLU A 106 12.15 -11.32 4.08
N ARG A 107 11.03 -11.77 4.64
CA ARG A 107 10.02 -10.90 5.25
C ARG A 107 9.46 -9.84 4.29
N GLY A 108 9.19 -10.24 3.05
CA GLY A 108 8.64 -9.37 2.01
C GLY A 108 9.68 -8.67 1.15
N VAL A 109 10.98 -8.78 1.47
CA VAL A 109 12.08 -8.18 0.70
C VAL A 109 12.79 -9.25 -0.14
N PHE A 110 12.89 -9.03 -1.43
CA PHE A 110 13.68 -9.84 -2.36
C PHE A 110 14.76 -8.97 -3.02
N ASN A 111 15.74 -9.60 -3.67
CA ASN A 111 16.82 -8.91 -4.35
C ASN A 111 16.85 -9.20 -5.85
N VAL A 112 17.78 -8.55 -6.56
CA VAL A 112 17.96 -8.70 -8.01
C VAL A 112 18.17 -10.16 -8.41
N ALA A 113 18.97 -10.93 -7.68
CA ALA A 113 19.28 -12.31 -8.04
C ALA A 113 18.04 -13.23 -7.99
N ILE A 114 17.11 -12.95 -7.06
CA ILE A 114 15.84 -13.68 -6.97
C ILE A 114 14.93 -13.30 -8.15
N LEU A 115 14.81 -12.01 -8.46
CA LEU A 115 14.00 -11.52 -9.58
C LEU A 115 14.56 -12.02 -10.92
N GLU A 116 15.88 -11.94 -11.13
CA GLU A 116 16.55 -12.41 -12.34
C GLU A 116 16.30 -13.90 -12.62
N LYS A 117 16.38 -14.73 -11.59
CA LYS A 117 16.12 -16.16 -11.69
C LYS A 117 14.67 -16.48 -12.06
N ALA A 118 13.72 -15.61 -11.69
CA ALA A 118 12.29 -15.79 -11.96
C ALA A 118 11.90 -15.36 -13.38
N ILE A 119 12.60 -14.37 -13.95
CA ILE A 119 12.31 -13.88 -15.30
C ILE A 119 12.76 -14.92 -16.33
N ARG A 120 11.78 -15.49 -17.03
CA ARG A 120 12.03 -16.48 -18.08
C ARG A 120 12.38 -15.79 -19.42
N PRO A 121 13.19 -16.45 -20.27
CA PRO A 121 13.45 -15.92 -21.61
C PRO A 121 12.15 -15.84 -22.42
N ARG A 122 12.08 -14.86 -23.32
CA ARG A 122 10.90 -14.68 -24.19
C ARG A 122 10.67 -15.95 -25.02
N ASN A 123 9.50 -16.56 -24.87
CA ASN A 123 9.12 -17.81 -25.52
C ASN A 123 7.60 -17.83 -25.71
N LEU A 124 7.13 -18.51 -26.76
CA LEU A 124 5.70 -18.68 -27.08
C LEU A 124 4.91 -19.36 -25.94
N HIS A 125 5.57 -20.19 -25.15
CA HIS A 125 4.93 -20.99 -24.08
C HIS A 125 4.82 -20.23 -22.74
N TYR A 126 5.37 -19.02 -22.61
CA TYR A 126 5.44 -18.30 -21.34
C TYR A 126 4.60 -17.03 -21.38
N PRO A 127 3.95 -16.66 -20.27
CA PRO A 127 3.34 -15.34 -20.15
C PRO A 127 4.40 -14.24 -20.29
N GLN A 128 3.97 -13.05 -20.67
CA GLN A 128 4.90 -11.93 -20.92
C GLN A 128 5.17 -11.19 -19.60
N PRO A 129 6.43 -11.10 -19.12
CA PRO A 129 6.78 -10.31 -17.96
C PRO A 129 6.44 -8.83 -18.19
N LYS A 130 5.76 -8.20 -17.22
CA LYS A 130 5.33 -6.80 -17.35
C LYS A 130 5.56 -5.96 -16.11
N LEU A 131 5.35 -6.50 -14.92
CA LEU A 131 5.27 -5.70 -13.71
C LEU A 131 5.97 -6.40 -12.55
N VAL A 132 6.70 -5.61 -11.76
CA VAL A 132 7.20 -6.01 -10.44
C VAL A 132 6.41 -5.23 -9.40
N CYS A 133 5.80 -5.95 -8.45
CA CYS A 133 5.07 -5.36 -7.33
C CYS A 133 5.89 -5.50 -6.04
N VAL A 134 6.06 -4.39 -5.34
CA VAL A 134 6.73 -4.29 -4.04
C VAL A 134 5.72 -3.84 -3.02
N GLU A 135 5.76 -4.40 -1.81
CA GLU A 135 4.94 -3.95 -0.67
C GLU A 135 5.84 -3.31 0.40
N ASN A 136 5.60 -2.05 0.74
CA ASN A 136 6.37 -1.32 1.75
C ASN A 136 5.43 -0.46 2.65
N THR A 137 5.36 -0.72 3.96
CA THR A 137 6.04 -1.82 4.67
C THR A 137 5.35 -3.16 4.39
N SER A 138 6.11 -4.25 4.36
CA SER A 138 5.53 -5.58 4.20
C SER A 138 4.70 -5.97 5.42
N ASN A 139 3.40 -6.24 5.22
CA ASN A 139 2.44 -6.56 6.28
C ASN A 139 2.76 -7.92 6.94
N VAL A 140 2.75 -9.00 6.16
CA VAL A 140 3.08 -10.35 6.66
C VAL A 140 4.55 -10.43 7.06
N GLY A 141 5.42 -9.64 6.43
CA GLY A 141 6.81 -9.43 6.84
C GLY A 141 6.96 -8.67 8.16
N ARG A 142 5.86 -8.44 8.88
CA ARG A 142 5.81 -7.80 10.20
C ARG A 142 6.36 -6.36 10.17
N GLY A 143 5.90 -5.54 9.23
CA GLY A 143 6.30 -4.14 9.09
C GLY A 143 7.72 -3.93 8.56
N ARG A 144 8.31 -4.93 7.87
CA ARG A 144 9.65 -4.80 7.27
C ARG A 144 9.65 -3.65 6.27
N ILE A 145 10.58 -2.72 6.45
CA ILE A 145 10.87 -1.66 5.50
C ILE A 145 11.89 -2.17 4.49
N TRP A 146 11.67 -1.89 3.22
CA TRP A 146 12.67 -2.13 2.18
C TRP A 146 13.88 -1.22 2.38
N PRO A 147 15.11 -1.75 2.40
CA PRO A 147 16.30 -0.93 2.30
C PRO A 147 16.29 -0.17 0.97
N LEU A 148 16.52 1.15 1.01
CA LEU A 148 16.40 2.01 -0.18
C LEU A 148 17.37 1.58 -1.29
N GLU A 149 18.59 1.18 -0.94
CA GLU A 149 19.59 0.67 -1.88
C GLU A 149 19.09 -0.60 -2.60
N THR A 150 18.59 -1.58 -1.86
CA THR A 150 18.00 -2.81 -2.45
C THR A 150 16.81 -2.51 -3.35
N LEU A 151 15.97 -1.54 -2.94
CA LEU A 151 14.85 -1.10 -3.73
C LEU A 151 15.31 -0.46 -5.06
N ALA A 152 16.30 0.41 -5.01
CA ALA A 152 16.90 1.04 -6.19
C ALA A 152 17.48 -0.01 -7.15
N GLU A 153 18.27 -0.95 -6.65
CA GLU A 153 18.84 -2.04 -7.44
C GLU A 153 17.77 -2.87 -8.16
N VAL A 154 16.71 -3.24 -7.45
CA VAL A 154 15.59 -4.02 -8.02
C VAL A 154 14.85 -3.20 -9.08
N ALA A 155 14.61 -1.91 -8.83
CA ALA A 155 13.93 -1.02 -9.77
C ALA A 155 14.76 -0.82 -11.06
N ASP A 156 16.05 -0.58 -10.94
CA ASP A 156 16.96 -0.40 -12.08
C ASP A 156 17.05 -1.69 -12.91
N TYR A 157 17.15 -2.84 -12.24
CA TYR A 157 17.14 -4.13 -12.93
C TYR A 157 15.79 -4.38 -13.66
N ALA A 158 14.66 -4.14 -13.01
CA ALA A 158 13.33 -4.27 -13.63
C ALA A 158 13.21 -3.39 -14.88
N ARG A 159 13.61 -2.11 -14.79
CA ARG A 159 13.62 -1.17 -15.93
C ARG A 159 14.52 -1.67 -17.05
N SER A 160 15.71 -2.24 -16.74
CA SER A 160 16.62 -2.80 -17.74
C SER A 160 16.02 -3.96 -18.55
N LYS A 161 15.00 -4.64 -17.97
CA LYS A 161 14.23 -5.70 -18.61
C LYS A 161 12.93 -5.20 -19.25
N GLY A 162 12.66 -3.89 -19.21
CA GLY A 162 11.43 -3.29 -19.75
C GLY A 162 10.20 -3.54 -18.88
N LEU A 163 10.39 -3.90 -17.60
CA LEU A 163 9.32 -4.09 -16.65
C LEU A 163 8.94 -2.78 -15.98
N LYS A 164 7.66 -2.64 -15.64
CA LYS A 164 7.15 -1.57 -14.79
C LYS A 164 7.26 -1.93 -13.31
N MET A 165 7.23 -0.91 -12.45
CA MET A 165 7.28 -1.05 -11.00
C MET A 165 6.01 -0.49 -10.36
N HIS A 166 5.36 -1.27 -9.50
CA HIS A 166 4.22 -0.84 -8.68
C HIS A 166 4.56 -0.98 -7.19
N LEU A 167 4.27 0.07 -6.42
CA LEU A 167 4.37 0.04 -4.97
C LEU A 167 2.98 -0.12 -4.32
N ASP A 168 2.77 -1.24 -3.63
CA ASP A 168 1.78 -1.31 -2.57
C ASP A 168 2.34 -0.58 -1.35
N GLY A 169 2.02 0.68 -1.25
CA GLY A 169 2.41 1.59 -0.17
C GLY A 169 1.31 1.76 0.87
N ALA A 170 0.52 0.71 1.15
CA ALA A 170 -0.57 0.77 2.13
C ALA A 170 -0.14 1.34 3.49
N ARG A 171 1.17 1.25 3.81
CA ARG A 171 1.81 1.83 5.00
C ARG A 171 3.09 2.60 4.67
N LEU A 172 3.13 3.23 3.50
CA LEU A 172 4.27 4.05 3.08
C LEU A 172 4.54 5.21 4.05
N TRP A 173 3.48 5.83 4.60
CA TRP A 173 3.60 6.86 5.62
C TRP A 173 4.39 6.39 6.85
N ASN A 174 4.12 5.17 7.31
CA ASN A 174 4.88 4.53 8.40
C ASN A 174 6.33 4.25 8.00
N ALA A 175 6.56 3.78 6.77
CA ALA A 175 7.91 3.52 6.28
C ALA A 175 8.75 4.81 6.24
N ALA A 176 8.20 5.90 5.74
CA ALA A 176 8.86 7.20 5.67
C ALA A 176 9.22 7.72 7.07
N VAL A 177 8.26 7.76 7.99
CA VAL A 177 8.48 8.21 9.37
C VAL A 177 9.54 7.37 10.08
N ALA A 178 9.52 6.05 9.93
CA ALA A 178 10.46 5.17 10.63
C ALA A 178 11.86 5.13 10.02
N SER A 179 11.99 5.31 8.70
CA SER A 179 13.29 5.33 8.03
C SER A 179 13.92 6.72 7.98
N GLY A 180 13.12 7.78 8.13
CA GLY A 180 13.53 9.15 7.88
C GLY A 180 13.74 9.47 6.39
N VAL A 181 13.29 8.59 5.49
CA VAL A 181 13.35 8.78 4.03
C VAL A 181 12.03 9.38 3.57
N PRO A 182 12.03 10.53 2.87
CA PRO A 182 10.81 11.12 2.34
C PRO A 182 10.06 10.18 1.40
N GLU A 183 8.72 10.27 1.40
CA GLU A 183 7.87 9.42 0.56
C GLU A 183 8.20 9.55 -0.92
N ALA A 184 8.49 10.77 -1.39
CA ALA A 184 8.88 11.01 -2.79
C ALA A 184 10.19 10.30 -3.18
N GLU A 185 11.14 10.19 -2.25
CA GLU A 185 12.41 9.50 -2.48
C GLU A 185 12.21 7.97 -2.61
N ILE A 186 11.23 7.42 -1.90
CA ILE A 186 10.84 6.01 -2.09
C ILE A 186 10.04 5.86 -3.39
N ALA A 187 9.08 6.75 -3.62
CA ALA A 187 8.15 6.70 -4.75
C ALA A 187 8.82 6.83 -6.12
N GLN A 188 9.92 7.58 -6.24
CA GLN A 188 10.65 7.78 -7.51
C GLN A 188 11.11 6.49 -8.20
N HIS A 189 11.20 5.39 -7.45
CA HIS A 189 11.58 4.08 -7.98
C HIS A 189 10.41 3.34 -8.67
N PHE A 190 9.20 3.90 -8.67
CA PHE A 190 7.98 3.24 -9.14
C PHE A 190 7.28 4.02 -10.26
N ASP A 191 6.61 3.29 -11.14
CA ASP A 191 5.73 3.87 -12.16
C ASP A 191 4.33 4.17 -11.58
N SER A 192 3.96 3.48 -10.49
CA SER A 192 2.73 3.76 -9.74
C SER A 192 2.86 3.40 -8.27
N VAL A 193 2.17 4.16 -7.43
CA VAL A 193 2.19 4.03 -5.97
C VAL A 193 0.76 4.03 -5.42
N SER A 194 0.40 2.98 -4.70
CA SER A 194 -0.83 2.90 -3.91
C SER A 194 -0.54 3.33 -2.48
N VAL A 195 -1.40 4.17 -1.89
CA VAL A 195 -1.32 4.56 -0.47
C VAL A 195 -2.69 4.47 0.19
N CYS A 196 -2.72 4.12 1.49
CA CYS A 196 -3.95 4.07 2.28
C CYS A 196 -4.04 5.22 3.27
N PHE A 197 -5.26 5.75 3.46
CA PHE A 197 -5.59 6.75 4.48
C PHE A 197 -6.34 6.12 5.67
N SER A 198 -6.94 4.95 5.45
CA SER A 198 -7.84 4.25 6.40
C SER A 198 -7.12 3.29 7.36
N LYS A 199 -5.87 3.58 7.70
CA LYS A 199 -5.04 2.82 8.65
C LYS A 199 -4.51 3.79 9.73
N GLY A 200 -3.21 3.90 9.93
CA GLY A 200 -2.60 4.78 10.91
C GLY A 200 -3.01 6.26 10.81
N LEU A 201 -3.36 6.75 9.63
CA LEU A 201 -3.88 8.12 9.45
C LEU A 201 -5.32 8.31 9.96
N GLY A 202 -6.03 7.24 10.29
CA GLY A 202 -7.32 7.28 10.96
C GLY A 202 -8.52 7.69 10.09
N ALA A 203 -8.38 7.85 8.78
CA ALA A 203 -9.53 8.06 7.91
C ALA A 203 -10.47 6.84 7.94
N PRO A 204 -11.80 7.03 7.86
CA PRO A 204 -12.75 5.91 7.97
C PRO A 204 -12.70 4.99 6.76
N VAL A 205 -12.28 5.50 5.60
CA VAL A 205 -12.20 4.79 4.33
C VAL A 205 -11.28 5.55 3.39
N GLY A 206 -10.69 4.85 2.42
CA GLY A 206 -10.05 5.49 1.29
C GLY A 206 -8.56 5.20 1.15
N SER A 207 -8.17 5.22 -0.10
CA SER A 207 -6.81 5.03 -0.61
C SER A 207 -6.63 5.88 -1.87
N ALA A 208 -5.40 6.09 -2.31
CA ALA A 208 -5.13 6.73 -3.59
C ALA A 208 -4.08 5.94 -4.38
N LEU A 209 -4.21 6.01 -5.69
CA LEU A 209 -3.27 5.46 -6.65
C LEU A 209 -2.63 6.61 -7.43
N ALA A 210 -1.32 6.79 -7.29
CA ALA A 210 -0.56 7.86 -7.93
C ALA A 210 0.34 7.31 -9.04
N GLY A 211 0.65 8.16 -10.03
CA GLY A 211 1.51 7.86 -11.16
C GLY A 211 1.61 9.03 -12.13
N SER A 212 1.96 8.76 -13.40
CA SER A 212 1.91 9.77 -14.45
C SER A 212 0.47 10.20 -14.76
N GLN A 213 0.30 11.35 -15.42
CA GLN A 213 -1.02 11.82 -15.84
C GLN A 213 -1.72 10.81 -16.74
N GLU A 214 -1.03 10.24 -17.72
CA GLU A 214 -1.55 9.20 -18.61
C GLU A 214 -1.99 7.95 -17.85
N PHE A 215 -1.16 7.51 -16.87
CA PHE A 215 -1.50 6.38 -16.00
C PHE A 215 -2.77 6.66 -15.20
N ALA A 216 -2.89 7.85 -14.60
CA ALA A 216 -4.05 8.24 -13.80
C ALA A 216 -5.35 8.28 -14.63
N GLU A 217 -5.30 8.75 -15.87
CA GLU A 217 -6.45 8.75 -16.77
C GLU A 217 -6.94 7.31 -17.07
N ARG A 218 -6.03 6.39 -17.39
CA ARG A 218 -6.36 4.97 -17.54
C ARG A 218 -6.89 4.35 -16.25
N ALA A 219 -6.28 4.68 -15.12
CA ALA A 219 -6.70 4.18 -13.79
C ALA A 219 -8.13 4.63 -13.45
N ARG A 220 -8.54 5.87 -13.76
CA ARG A 220 -9.93 6.36 -13.59
C ARG A 220 -10.93 5.51 -14.38
N ARG A 221 -10.58 5.07 -15.58
CA ARG A 221 -11.42 4.19 -16.39
C ARG A 221 -11.61 2.83 -15.72
N PHE A 222 -10.54 2.21 -15.22
CA PHE A 222 -10.62 0.93 -14.51
C PHE A 222 -11.30 1.06 -13.14
N ARG A 223 -11.06 2.16 -12.42
CA ARG A 223 -11.83 2.50 -11.22
C ARG A 223 -13.34 2.48 -11.51
N LYS A 224 -13.76 3.08 -12.63
CA LYS A 224 -15.18 3.08 -13.02
C LYS A 224 -15.70 1.68 -13.33
N GLN A 225 -14.92 0.85 -14.05
CA GLN A 225 -15.29 -0.54 -14.37
C GLN A 225 -15.47 -1.40 -13.11
N TYR A 226 -14.64 -1.17 -12.07
CA TYR A 226 -14.68 -1.90 -10.81
C TYR A 226 -15.70 -1.31 -9.80
N GLY A 227 -16.55 -0.38 -10.24
CA GLY A 227 -17.61 0.20 -9.41
C GLY A 227 -17.14 1.29 -8.44
N GLY A 228 -15.89 1.76 -8.55
CA GLY A 228 -15.29 2.76 -7.66
C GLY A 228 -15.54 4.22 -8.05
N GLY A 229 -16.32 4.49 -9.10
CA GLY A 229 -16.75 5.86 -9.45
C GLY A 229 -17.88 6.30 -8.53
N MET A 230 -17.54 6.95 -7.44
CA MET A 230 -18.49 7.54 -6.49
C MET A 230 -19.00 8.89 -6.99
N ARG A 231 -19.98 9.46 -6.31
CA ARG A 231 -20.55 10.79 -6.63
C ARG A 231 -19.97 11.83 -5.67
N GLN A 232 -20.68 12.26 -4.66
CA GLN A 232 -20.25 13.26 -3.68
C GLN A 232 -19.28 12.61 -2.67
N ALA A 233 -18.14 12.14 -3.16
CA ALA A 233 -17.12 11.45 -2.37
C ALA A 233 -16.32 12.39 -1.45
N GLY A 234 -16.46 13.69 -1.62
CA GLY A 234 -15.77 14.69 -0.83
C GLY A 234 -16.00 14.57 0.67
N ILE A 235 -17.16 14.05 1.10
CA ILE A 235 -17.40 13.76 2.52
C ILE A 235 -16.34 12.85 3.10
N ILE A 236 -15.99 11.78 2.40
CA ILE A 236 -14.98 10.80 2.86
C ILE A 236 -13.57 11.26 2.50
N ALA A 237 -13.38 11.91 1.36
CA ALA A 237 -12.09 12.45 0.93
C ALA A 237 -11.57 13.54 1.88
N ALA A 238 -12.44 14.40 2.42
CA ALA A 238 -12.06 15.39 3.41
C ALA A 238 -11.47 14.77 4.69
N GLY A 239 -11.99 13.62 5.13
CA GLY A 239 -11.42 12.86 6.24
C GLY A 239 -10.02 12.32 5.91
N ALA A 240 -9.83 11.83 4.69
CA ALA A 240 -8.54 11.34 4.22
C ALA A 240 -7.51 12.49 4.09
N LEU A 241 -7.91 13.63 3.54
CA LEU A 241 -7.07 14.84 3.45
C LEU A 241 -6.67 15.35 4.84
N TYR A 242 -7.62 15.41 5.78
CA TYR A 242 -7.32 15.75 7.17
C TYR A 242 -6.29 14.80 7.78
N GLY A 243 -6.46 13.49 7.58
CA GLY A 243 -5.50 12.48 8.05
C GLY A 243 -4.11 12.68 7.46
N LEU A 244 -4.04 12.98 6.17
CA LEU A 244 -2.80 13.21 5.45
C LEU A 244 -2.03 14.45 5.97
N ASP A 245 -2.75 15.53 6.26
CA ASP A 245 -2.14 16.80 6.69
C ASP A 245 -1.85 16.88 8.20
N HIS A 246 -2.60 16.12 9.05
CA HIS A 246 -2.55 16.29 10.50
C HIS A 246 -2.15 15.02 11.28
N GLN A 247 -2.12 13.84 10.65
CA GLN A 247 -1.85 12.59 11.35
C GLN A 247 -0.54 11.90 10.93
N ARG A 248 0.12 12.34 9.85
CA ARG A 248 1.37 11.72 9.38
C ARG A 248 2.47 11.75 10.42
N ASP A 249 2.77 12.95 10.95
CA ASP A 249 3.84 13.12 11.94
C ASP A 249 3.55 12.35 13.23
N ARG A 250 2.26 12.20 13.57
CA ARG A 250 1.80 11.46 14.75
C ARG A 250 2.08 9.95 14.65
N LEU A 251 2.36 9.40 13.47
CA LEU A 251 2.79 8.00 13.32
C LEU A 251 4.07 7.70 14.12
N ALA A 252 4.89 8.71 14.40
CA ALA A 252 6.04 8.55 15.30
C ALA A 252 5.62 8.16 16.72
N ASP A 253 4.50 8.70 17.23
CA ASP A 253 3.95 8.35 18.55
C ASP A 253 3.48 6.89 18.56
N ASP A 254 2.84 6.43 17.47
CA ASP A 254 2.40 5.04 17.34
C ASP A 254 3.60 4.07 17.35
N HIS A 255 4.70 4.45 16.70
CA HIS A 255 5.94 3.67 16.72
C HIS A 255 6.57 3.64 18.12
N GLN A 256 6.59 4.77 18.85
CA GLN A 256 7.08 4.83 20.22
C GLN A 256 6.22 3.98 21.16
N ASN A 257 4.90 4.04 21.03
CA ASN A 257 3.98 3.23 21.81
C ASN A 257 4.17 1.73 21.54
N ALA A 258 4.40 1.34 20.28
CA ALA A 258 4.69 -0.04 19.91
C ALA A 258 6.01 -0.54 20.53
N CYS A 259 7.06 0.32 20.57
CA CYS A 259 8.31 0.01 21.28
C CYS A 259 8.09 -0.19 22.77
N ALA A 260 7.43 0.76 23.42
CA ALA A 260 7.17 0.70 24.86
C ALA A 260 6.37 -0.55 25.24
N LEU A 261 5.37 -0.91 24.40
CA LEU A 261 4.61 -2.15 24.58
C LEU A 261 5.51 -3.39 24.44
N ALA A 262 6.36 -3.43 23.42
CA ALA A 262 7.28 -4.55 23.18
C ALA A 262 8.29 -4.71 24.31
N GLU A 263 8.79 -3.62 24.89
CA GLU A 263 9.72 -3.63 26.02
C GLU A 263 9.06 -4.04 27.33
N GLY A 264 7.79 -3.68 27.52
CA GLY A 264 7.02 -4.01 28.73
C GLY A 264 6.50 -5.45 28.80
N LEU A 265 6.31 -6.12 27.67
CA LEU A 265 5.72 -7.46 27.61
C LEU A 265 6.66 -8.63 27.94
N PRO A 266 8.01 -8.60 27.81
CA PRO A 266 8.89 -9.74 28.11
C PRO A 266 8.80 -10.28 29.54
N GLY A 267 8.30 -9.49 30.49
CA GLY A 267 8.06 -9.92 31.88
C GLY A 267 6.76 -10.69 32.10
N LEU A 268 5.89 -10.79 31.07
CA LEU A 268 4.62 -11.49 31.18
C LEU A 268 4.78 -12.93 30.66
N THR A 269 4.55 -13.90 31.52
CA THR A 269 4.77 -15.36 31.29
C THR A 269 3.95 -15.95 30.12
N VAL A 270 3.08 -15.17 29.49
CA VAL A 270 2.15 -15.60 28.43
C VAL A 270 2.60 -15.19 27.03
N PHE A 271 3.62 -14.34 26.87
CA PHE A 271 4.01 -13.81 25.57
C PHE A 271 5.50 -14.06 25.27
N GLN A 272 5.79 -14.81 24.23
CA GLN A 272 7.14 -14.85 23.64
C GLN A 272 7.19 -13.85 22.49
N LEU A 273 7.94 -12.75 22.68
CA LEU A 273 8.16 -11.75 21.65
C LEU A 273 9.44 -12.07 20.89
N THR A 274 9.34 -12.25 19.58
CA THR A 274 10.50 -12.38 18.70
C THR A 274 10.97 -11.00 18.23
N TRP A 275 11.43 -10.15 19.14
CA TRP A 275 11.74 -8.74 18.87
C TRP A 275 13.20 -8.44 18.50
N ARG A 276 14.13 -9.37 18.64
CA ARG A 276 15.59 -9.13 18.47
C ARG A 276 16.06 -8.72 17.07
N ALA A 277 15.17 -8.68 16.07
CA ALA A 277 15.52 -8.33 14.68
C ALA A 277 14.75 -7.11 14.15
N TRP A 278 14.23 -6.22 14.99
CA TRP A 278 13.21 -5.26 14.62
C TRP A 278 13.60 -3.80 14.81
N LYS A 279 13.36 -2.99 13.76
CA LYS A 279 13.00 -1.58 13.92
C LYS A 279 11.47 -1.53 13.99
N PRO A 280 10.89 -0.89 15.02
CA PRO A 280 9.49 -1.12 15.38
C PRO A 280 8.54 -0.23 14.59
N ILE A 281 7.94 -0.79 13.55
CA ILE A 281 6.69 -0.25 13.00
C ILE A 281 5.50 -1.03 13.55
N TRP A 282 5.71 -2.29 13.95
CA TRP A 282 4.69 -3.20 14.44
C TRP A 282 5.15 -4.00 15.65
N CYS A 283 4.38 -3.97 16.70
CA CYS A 283 4.40 -5.00 17.72
C CYS A 283 3.41 -6.09 17.28
N THR A 284 3.87 -7.12 16.59
CA THR A 284 3.05 -8.31 16.35
C THR A 284 3.29 -9.31 17.45
N LEU A 285 2.24 -9.62 18.18
CA LEU A 285 2.19 -10.80 19.03
C LEU A 285 2.20 -12.04 18.12
N ASP A 286 3.07 -13.00 18.38
CA ASP A 286 3.11 -14.23 17.61
C ASP A 286 1.89 -15.09 17.97
N TRP A 287 0.88 -15.09 17.09
CA TRP A 287 -0.35 -15.86 17.24
C TRP A 287 -0.16 -17.36 17.00
N ASN A 288 1.02 -17.82 16.57
CA ASN A 288 1.30 -19.25 16.36
C ASN A 288 1.39 -20.06 17.67
N ALA A 289 1.29 -19.42 18.83
CA ALA A 289 1.14 -20.08 20.11
C ALA A 289 -0.33 -20.47 20.45
N TRP A 290 -1.28 -20.10 19.60
CA TRP A 290 -2.69 -20.47 19.75
C TRP A 290 -3.04 -21.59 18.77
N THR A 291 -3.45 -22.74 19.31
CA THR A 291 -4.08 -23.81 18.52
C THR A 291 -5.28 -23.24 17.75
N PRO A 292 -5.44 -23.59 16.47
CA PRO A 292 -6.55 -23.07 15.68
C PRO A 292 -7.86 -23.56 16.28
N VAL A 293 -8.69 -22.62 16.74
CA VAL A 293 -10.12 -22.88 16.90
C VAL A 293 -10.71 -22.80 15.51
N HIS A 294 -11.13 -23.94 14.98
CA HIS A 294 -11.81 -24.04 13.70
C HIS A 294 -13.05 -23.14 13.69
N TRP A 295 -13.13 -22.26 12.72
CA TRP A 295 -14.37 -21.62 12.24
C TRP A 295 -14.89 -22.38 11.04
#